data_5e9a83e296bc49eef33078f758356471
#
_entry.id   5e9a83e296bc49eef33078f758356471
#
_cell.length_a   1.000
_cell.length_b   1.000
_cell.length_c   1.000
_cell.angle_alpha   90.00
_cell.angle_beta   90.00
_cell.angle_gamma   90.00
#
_symmetry.space_group_name_H-M   'P 1'
#
loop_
_entity.id
_entity.type
_entity.pdbx_description
1 polymer ?
#
loop_
_entity_poly.entity_id
_entity_poly.type
_entity_poly.pdbx_seq_one_letter_code
_entity_poly.pdbx_strand_id
1 'polypeptide(L)'
;GLKTLQELNALDEKGVLTAIGKRLSRLPIDPRLGRMLLAAQEEGCLREVAIIVSALSVPDPRERPQDRSQQADQKHARFKDEKSDFVSLLKLWEDFEEQKKHLSRAKIRGYCRDSFLSFVRMREWHETHGQILEVIKGEFEFKLNSAPADYPALHQALLSGLLSNVCLRQEQSEYIGARGSRLHIHPGSFLFKPKPKWIMSAEQVETTKVYARTVAAIEPEWIERVGSHLVKQQHYDPHWEKKAARVAVHERTQLYGLTIQAGRKIPYERVNAVEAREMFIRHALVLMDYDSKAPFIGHNIKLLEEADYIQQKGRRVDLMVDEAWLYKFFDDRLPAEVVNGVSFEVWRKKAESQNPNILKLTRDDITVKVDDSVDDRNFPDHCIIEGLRLPLQYRFQPGHEDDGVSVLIPLQLLNTLEDQSFRWLVPGMLRDKVIALLKALPKTLRIHFVPVPDYADRIIPMLDFGRG
;
A
#
# COMPACT_ATOMS: atom_id res chain seq x y z
N GLY A 1 20.80 13.25 24.21
CA GLY A 1 19.81 13.93 25.07
C GLY A 1 18.48 14.12 24.35
N LEU A 2 18.25 15.24 23.64
CA LEU A 2 16.93 15.57 23.05
C LEU A 2 16.38 14.49 22.10
N LYS A 3 17.20 13.96 21.20
CA LYS A 3 16.81 12.90 20.28
C LYS A 3 16.32 11.63 21.01
N THR A 4 16.97 11.27 22.12
CA THR A 4 16.56 10.11 22.93
C THR A 4 15.20 10.38 23.58
N LEU A 5 14.94 11.59 24.06
CA LEU A 5 13.65 11.94 24.67
C LEU A 5 12.52 11.94 23.62
N GLN A 6 12.78 12.36 22.38
CA GLN A 6 11.82 12.23 21.26
C GLN A 6 11.58 10.76 20.89
N GLU A 7 12.65 9.96 20.87
CA GLU A 7 12.54 8.51 20.63
C GLU A 7 11.63 7.81 21.65
N LEU A 8 11.73 8.21 22.92
CA LEU A 8 10.92 7.68 24.02
C LEU A 8 9.50 8.27 24.07
N ASN A 9 9.14 9.13 23.11
CA ASN A 9 7.90 9.90 23.12
C ASN A 9 7.75 10.78 24.39
N ALA A 10 8.87 11.19 24.98
CA ALA A 10 8.91 12.11 26.13
C ALA A 10 8.80 13.57 25.69
N LEU A 11 9.27 13.88 24.49
CA LEU A 11 9.11 15.16 23.82
C LEU A 11 8.39 14.97 22.49
N ASP A 12 7.52 15.91 22.14
CA ASP A 12 6.95 16.02 20.81
C ASP A 12 7.94 16.59 19.78
N GLU A 13 7.53 16.72 18.53
CA GLU A 13 8.35 17.28 17.44
C GLU A 13 8.77 18.74 17.71
N LYS A 14 8.01 19.47 18.51
CA LYS A 14 8.29 20.87 18.91
C LYS A 14 9.17 20.98 20.13
N GLY A 15 9.56 19.84 20.76
CA GLY A 15 10.38 19.80 21.97
C GLY A 15 9.60 20.06 23.26
N VAL A 16 8.26 19.94 23.23
CA VAL A 16 7.42 20.11 24.43
C VAL A 16 7.23 18.74 25.10
N LEU A 17 7.25 18.75 26.44
CA LEU A 17 7.02 17.53 27.24
C LEU A 17 5.62 16.95 27.01
N THR A 18 5.59 15.71 26.60
CA THR A 18 4.36 14.89 26.51
C THR A 18 3.88 14.43 27.89
N ALA A 19 2.72 13.77 27.96
CA ALA A 19 2.26 13.12 29.19
C ALA A 19 3.26 12.05 29.67
N ILE A 20 3.87 11.29 28.73
CA ILE A 20 4.93 10.31 29.02
C ILE A 20 6.16 11.03 29.58
N GLY A 21 6.59 12.13 28.95
CA GLY A 21 7.75 12.92 29.41
C GLY A 21 7.59 13.44 30.82
N LYS A 22 6.41 13.94 31.17
CA LYS A 22 6.09 14.38 32.55
C LYS A 22 6.17 13.25 33.57
N ARG A 23 5.78 12.02 33.20
CA ARG A 23 5.90 10.85 34.08
C ARG A 23 7.35 10.39 34.20
N LEU A 24 8.11 10.36 33.05
CA LEU A 24 9.50 9.98 33.05
C LEU A 24 10.38 10.91 33.88
N SER A 25 10.10 12.22 33.93
CA SER A 25 10.88 13.20 34.72
C SER A 25 10.80 12.98 36.24
N ARG A 26 9.84 12.17 36.71
CA ARG A 26 9.66 11.81 38.12
C ARG A 26 10.35 10.51 38.51
N LEU A 27 10.89 9.75 37.52
CA LEU A 27 11.60 8.51 37.75
C LEU A 27 13.11 8.77 37.86
N PRO A 28 13.74 8.44 38.98
CA PRO A 28 15.18 8.66 39.23
C PRO A 28 16.02 7.50 38.61
N ILE A 29 15.72 7.12 37.39
CA ILE A 29 16.38 6.04 36.62
C ILE A 29 16.65 6.46 35.19
N ASP A 30 17.43 5.68 34.47
CA ASP A 30 17.63 5.92 33.03
C ASP A 30 16.31 6.08 32.30
N PRO A 31 16.10 7.11 31.49
CA PRO A 31 14.84 7.37 30.79
C PRO A 31 14.34 6.20 29.91
N ARG A 32 15.23 5.41 29.31
CA ARG A 32 14.85 4.22 28.52
C ARG A 32 14.23 3.15 29.41
N LEU A 33 14.85 2.91 30.56
CA LEU A 33 14.37 1.95 31.55
C LEU A 33 13.05 2.42 32.16
N GLY A 34 12.95 3.72 32.45
CA GLY A 34 11.70 4.34 32.90
C GLY A 34 10.57 4.19 31.88
N ARG A 35 10.86 4.35 30.59
CA ARG A 35 9.87 4.17 29.52
C ARG A 35 9.33 2.74 29.46
N MET A 36 10.21 1.74 29.67
CA MET A 36 9.81 0.33 29.74
C MET A 36 8.84 0.08 30.90
N LEU A 37 9.12 0.64 32.09
CA LEU A 37 8.25 0.49 33.26
C LEU A 37 6.87 1.14 33.03
N LEU A 38 6.82 2.34 32.42
CA LEU A 38 5.56 2.99 32.09
C LEU A 38 4.73 2.15 31.11
N ALA A 39 5.35 1.61 30.07
CA ALA A 39 4.69 0.73 29.11
C ALA A 39 4.25 -0.60 29.74
N ALA A 40 5.06 -1.14 30.64
CA ALA A 40 4.74 -2.40 31.33
C ALA A 40 3.48 -2.33 32.19
N GLN A 41 3.18 -1.17 32.77
CA GLN A 41 1.93 -0.94 33.46
C GLN A 41 0.72 -1.01 32.51
N GLU A 42 0.86 -0.46 31.33
CA GLU A 42 -0.19 -0.45 30.30
C GLU A 42 -0.40 -1.84 29.67
N GLU A 43 0.69 -2.58 29.48
CA GLU A 43 0.68 -3.94 28.91
C GLU A 43 0.44 -5.04 29.98
N GLY A 44 0.32 -4.71 31.26
CA GLY A 44 0.03 -5.67 32.33
C GLY A 44 1.18 -6.63 32.64
N CYS A 45 2.43 -6.20 32.45
CA CYS A 45 3.65 -7.03 32.66
C CYS A 45 4.69 -6.38 33.57
N LEU A 46 4.25 -5.51 34.46
CA LEU A 46 5.11 -4.67 35.30
C LEU A 46 6.04 -5.48 36.22
N ARG A 47 5.59 -6.62 36.75
CA ARG A 47 6.40 -7.50 37.59
C ARG A 47 7.65 -8.00 36.87
N GLU A 48 7.47 -8.54 35.68
CA GLU A 48 8.54 -9.10 34.86
C GLU A 48 9.49 -7.99 34.34
N VAL A 49 8.92 -6.87 33.88
CA VAL A 49 9.74 -5.75 33.39
C VAL A 49 10.53 -5.09 34.53
N ALA A 50 10.00 -4.98 35.76
CA ALA A 50 10.77 -4.45 36.89
C ALA A 50 12.00 -5.32 37.21
N ILE A 51 11.88 -6.64 37.13
CA ILE A 51 13.01 -7.58 37.27
C ILE A 51 14.04 -7.36 36.14
N ILE A 52 13.59 -7.26 34.89
CA ILE A 52 14.51 -7.08 33.74
C ILE A 52 15.19 -5.71 33.82
N VAL A 53 14.47 -4.64 34.10
CA VAL A 53 15.00 -3.27 34.19
C VAL A 53 16.06 -3.20 35.28
N SER A 54 15.85 -3.85 36.43
CA SER A 54 16.86 -3.93 37.48
C SER A 54 18.07 -4.73 37.08
N ALA A 55 17.89 -5.82 36.28
CA ALA A 55 19.02 -6.57 35.72
C ALA A 55 19.86 -5.75 34.74
N LEU A 56 19.20 -4.92 33.92
CA LEU A 56 19.87 -4.03 32.96
C LEU A 56 20.60 -2.86 33.62
N SER A 57 20.29 -2.56 34.89
CA SER A 57 20.90 -1.47 35.65
C SER A 57 22.18 -1.91 36.39
N VAL A 58 22.48 -3.19 36.43
CA VAL A 58 23.64 -3.77 37.13
C VAL A 58 24.47 -4.64 36.18
N PRO A 59 25.76 -4.93 36.50
CA PRO A 59 26.54 -5.85 35.71
C PRO A 59 25.94 -7.25 35.71
N ASP A 60 26.02 -7.95 34.55
CA ASP A 60 25.51 -9.32 34.41
C ASP A 60 26.10 -10.25 35.51
N PRO A 61 25.25 -10.92 36.30
CA PRO A 61 25.68 -11.80 37.37
C PRO A 61 26.33 -13.10 36.87
N ARG A 62 26.18 -13.48 35.60
CA ARG A 62 26.77 -14.69 35.04
C ARG A 62 28.25 -14.49 34.81
N GLU A 63 29.04 -15.41 35.33
CA GLU A 63 30.49 -15.43 35.18
C GLU A 63 30.90 -16.52 34.20
N ARG A 64 31.85 -16.22 33.31
CA ARG A 64 32.35 -17.16 32.29
C ARG A 64 33.87 -17.14 32.27
N PRO A 65 34.54 -17.77 33.28
CA PRO A 65 35.98 -17.85 33.33
C PRO A 65 36.55 -18.56 32.11
N GLN A 66 37.66 -18.08 31.55
CA GLN A 66 38.27 -18.63 30.32
C GLN A 66 38.63 -20.08 30.44
N ASP A 67 39.18 -20.49 31.60
CA ASP A 67 39.61 -21.84 31.92
C ASP A 67 38.46 -22.87 32.11
N ARG A 68 37.25 -22.39 32.40
CA ARG A 68 36.05 -23.20 32.69
C ARG A 68 34.82 -22.77 31.91
N SER A 69 35.01 -22.14 30.76
CA SER A 69 33.91 -21.58 29.97
C SER A 69 32.84 -22.60 29.56
N GLN A 70 33.23 -23.81 29.21
CA GLN A 70 32.32 -24.90 28.85
C GLN A 70 31.45 -25.34 30.05
N GLN A 71 32.02 -25.42 31.25
CA GLN A 71 31.28 -25.78 32.45
C GLN A 71 30.26 -24.67 32.82
N ALA A 72 30.68 -23.40 32.71
CA ALA A 72 29.78 -22.25 32.90
C ALA A 72 28.64 -22.28 31.89
N ASP A 73 28.91 -22.49 30.61
CA ASP A 73 27.89 -22.59 29.56
C ASP A 73 26.88 -23.73 29.83
N GLN A 74 27.36 -24.89 30.30
CA GLN A 74 26.47 -25.99 30.69
C GLN A 74 25.56 -25.63 31.86
N LYS A 75 26.10 -24.95 32.89
CA LYS A 75 25.32 -24.51 34.05
C LYS A 75 24.31 -23.42 33.70
N HIS A 76 24.68 -22.50 32.82
CA HIS A 76 23.78 -21.43 32.37
C HIS A 76 22.73 -21.90 31.35
N ALA A 77 22.92 -23.08 30.71
CA ALA A 77 21.98 -23.62 29.72
C ALA A 77 20.54 -23.80 30.27
N ARG A 78 20.39 -24.04 31.57
CA ARG A 78 19.07 -24.18 32.24
C ARG A 78 18.23 -22.87 32.22
N PHE A 79 18.91 -21.73 32.11
CA PHE A 79 18.23 -20.42 32.02
C PHE A 79 17.91 -20.04 30.59
N LYS A 80 18.35 -20.83 29.62
CA LYS A 80 18.20 -20.52 28.19
C LYS A 80 16.72 -20.33 27.80
N ASP A 81 16.48 -19.29 27.05
CA ASP A 81 15.27 -19.14 26.24
C ASP A 81 15.67 -19.01 24.77
N GLU A 82 14.93 -19.64 23.87
CA GLU A 82 15.30 -19.70 22.45
C GLU A 82 14.95 -18.42 21.69
N LYS A 83 14.09 -17.60 22.26
CA LYS A 83 13.58 -16.38 21.63
C LYS A 83 14.02 -15.08 22.32
N SER A 84 14.50 -15.16 23.60
CA SER A 84 14.78 -13.95 24.36
C SER A 84 15.81 -14.13 25.46
N ASP A 85 16.89 -13.36 25.41
CA ASP A 85 17.83 -13.24 26.53
C ASP A 85 17.18 -12.54 27.74
N PHE A 86 16.15 -11.69 27.53
CA PHE A 86 15.40 -11.06 28.63
C PHE A 86 14.60 -12.10 29.42
N VAL A 87 13.96 -13.03 28.73
CA VAL A 87 13.28 -14.15 29.39
C VAL A 87 14.29 -15.04 30.12
N SER A 88 15.50 -15.18 29.58
CA SER A 88 16.59 -15.91 30.26
C SER A 88 17.00 -15.25 31.58
N LEU A 89 16.95 -13.92 31.67
CA LEU A 89 17.14 -13.20 32.94
C LEU A 89 16.00 -13.48 33.94
N LEU A 90 14.74 -13.53 33.49
CA LEU A 90 13.63 -13.92 34.34
C LEU A 90 13.78 -15.32 34.91
N LYS A 91 14.15 -16.30 34.08
CA LYS A 91 14.39 -17.67 34.51
C LYS A 91 15.55 -17.77 35.55
N LEU A 92 16.60 -16.96 35.36
CA LEU A 92 17.70 -16.87 36.33
C LEU A 92 17.22 -16.24 37.65
N TRP A 93 16.40 -15.19 37.61
CA TRP A 93 15.84 -14.58 38.79
C TRP A 93 14.93 -15.54 39.56
N GLU A 94 14.02 -16.21 38.88
CA GLU A 94 13.07 -17.16 39.46
C GLU A 94 13.80 -18.33 40.13
N ASP A 95 14.82 -18.90 39.48
CA ASP A 95 15.63 -19.95 40.01
C ASP A 95 16.38 -19.48 41.28
N PHE A 96 16.96 -18.28 41.27
CA PHE A 96 17.69 -17.75 42.41
C PHE A 96 16.73 -17.47 43.59
N GLU A 97 15.55 -16.90 43.33
CA GLU A 97 14.54 -16.69 44.37
C GLU A 97 14.06 -18.02 45.01
N GLU A 98 13.87 -19.04 44.19
CA GLU A 98 13.51 -20.37 44.69
C GLU A 98 14.61 -20.97 45.59
N GLN A 99 15.86 -20.88 45.18
CA GLN A 99 16.97 -21.33 46.00
C GLN A 99 17.08 -20.54 47.34
N LYS A 100 16.82 -19.26 47.29
CA LYS A 100 16.84 -18.36 48.46
C LYS A 100 15.80 -18.72 49.52
N LYS A 101 14.65 -19.31 49.13
CA LYS A 101 13.62 -19.78 50.05
C LYS A 101 14.12 -21.00 50.89
N HIS A 102 14.97 -21.83 50.29
CA HIS A 102 15.36 -23.11 50.89
C HIS A 102 16.78 -23.14 51.46
N LEU A 103 17.64 -22.18 51.10
CA LEU A 103 19.05 -22.20 51.46
C LEU A 103 19.42 -21.07 52.46
N SER A 104 20.28 -21.39 53.42
CA SER A 104 20.88 -20.34 54.25
C SER A 104 21.84 -19.46 53.45
N ARG A 105 22.16 -18.26 53.99
CA ARG A 105 23.04 -17.27 53.30
C ARG A 105 24.41 -17.84 52.90
N ALA A 106 25.00 -18.75 53.72
CA ALA A 106 26.26 -19.43 53.40
C ALA A 106 26.10 -20.42 52.25
N LYS A 107 24.99 -21.18 52.21
CA LYS A 107 24.68 -22.14 51.18
C LYS A 107 24.33 -21.44 49.83
N ILE A 108 23.69 -20.27 49.87
CA ILE A 108 23.44 -19.47 48.67
C ILE A 108 24.72 -18.98 48.01
N ARG A 109 25.76 -18.62 48.77
CA ARG A 109 27.08 -18.30 48.21
C ARG A 109 27.71 -19.52 47.52
N GLY A 110 27.59 -20.70 48.10
CA GLY A 110 28.02 -21.96 47.46
C GLY A 110 27.26 -22.22 46.17
N TYR A 111 25.94 -22.12 46.21
CA TYR A 111 25.09 -22.26 45.00
C TYR A 111 25.51 -21.31 43.88
N CYS A 112 25.74 -20.03 44.16
CA CYS A 112 26.22 -19.06 43.14
C CYS A 112 27.56 -19.50 42.56
N ARG A 113 28.54 -19.85 43.39
CA ARG A 113 29.85 -20.32 42.91
C ARG A 113 29.73 -21.57 42.02
N ASP A 114 28.93 -22.54 42.42
CA ASP A 114 28.77 -23.81 41.70
C ASP A 114 27.93 -23.65 40.40
N SER A 115 27.19 -22.55 40.29
CA SER A 115 26.42 -22.15 39.13
C SER A 115 27.09 -21.08 38.28
N PHE A 116 28.33 -20.70 38.57
CA PHE A 116 29.07 -19.62 37.90
C PHE A 116 28.28 -18.31 37.91
N LEU A 117 27.74 -17.94 39.10
CA LEU A 117 27.05 -16.70 39.34
C LEU A 117 27.80 -15.86 40.39
N SER A 118 27.93 -14.56 40.16
CA SER A 118 28.49 -13.65 41.14
C SER A 118 27.43 -13.34 42.22
N PHE A 119 27.68 -13.83 43.44
CA PHE A 119 26.77 -13.56 44.57
C PHE A 119 26.65 -12.07 44.86
N VAL A 120 27.69 -11.27 44.66
CA VAL A 120 27.69 -9.84 44.86
C VAL A 120 26.71 -9.15 43.88
N ARG A 121 26.85 -9.49 42.60
CA ARG A 121 25.97 -8.92 41.54
C ARG A 121 24.53 -9.39 41.66
N MET A 122 24.29 -10.64 42.06
CA MET A 122 22.93 -11.11 42.37
C MET A 122 22.28 -10.32 43.52
N ARG A 123 23.06 -10.00 44.54
CA ARG A 123 22.57 -9.16 45.66
C ARG A 123 22.30 -7.72 45.20
N GLU A 124 23.21 -7.14 44.46
CA GLU A 124 23.05 -5.82 43.84
C GLU A 124 21.78 -5.74 42.98
N TRP A 125 21.55 -6.74 42.18
CA TRP A 125 20.32 -6.86 41.36
C TRP A 125 19.07 -6.86 42.24
N HIS A 126 19.07 -7.62 43.31
CA HIS A 126 17.95 -7.65 44.27
C HIS A 126 17.70 -6.30 44.96
N GLU A 127 18.76 -5.66 45.40
CA GLU A 127 18.68 -4.34 46.05
C GLU A 127 18.12 -3.30 45.05
N THR A 128 18.61 -3.28 43.81
CA THR A 128 18.13 -2.39 42.76
C THR A 128 16.66 -2.66 42.42
N HIS A 129 16.25 -3.92 42.32
CA HIS A 129 14.86 -4.30 42.09
C HIS A 129 13.95 -3.79 43.24
N GLY A 130 14.38 -3.92 44.48
CA GLY A 130 13.64 -3.38 45.65
C GLY A 130 13.45 -1.86 45.59
N GLN A 131 14.52 -1.13 45.25
CA GLN A 131 14.47 0.33 45.04
C GLN A 131 13.52 0.74 43.91
N ILE A 132 13.57 0.04 42.76
CA ILE A 132 12.64 0.31 41.67
C ILE A 132 11.19 0.08 42.08
N LEU A 133 10.91 -1.01 42.83
CA LEU A 133 9.56 -1.27 43.34
C LEU A 133 9.06 -0.22 44.32
N GLU A 134 9.91 0.33 45.17
CA GLU A 134 9.57 1.42 46.05
C GLU A 134 9.19 2.69 45.30
N VAL A 135 9.98 3.05 44.27
CA VAL A 135 9.71 4.23 43.45
C VAL A 135 8.38 4.08 42.68
N ILE A 136 8.17 2.95 41.99
CA ILE A 136 6.95 2.79 41.15
C ILE A 136 5.68 2.64 41.98
N LYS A 137 5.76 2.09 43.21
CA LYS A 137 4.60 2.00 44.13
C LYS A 137 4.33 3.33 44.83
N GLY A 138 5.37 4.04 45.27
CA GLY A 138 5.23 5.29 45.99
C GLY A 138 4.81 6.48 45.11
N GLU A 139 5.49 6.65 43.98
CA GLU A 139 5.28 7.82 43.08
C GLU A 139 4.11 7.67 42.13
N PHE A 140 3.76 6.44 41.71
CA PHE A 140 2.81 6.17 40.62
C PHE A 140 1.63 5.29 41.01
N GLU A 141 1.61 4.74 42.24
CA GLU A 141 0.58 3.80 42.71
C GLU A 141 0.37 2.58 41.78
N PHE A 142 1.43 2.19 41.07
CA PHE A 142 1.36 1.10 40.11
C PHE A 142 1.13 -0.24 40.78
N LYS A 143 0.32 -1.11 40.16
CA LYS A 143 0.01 -2.44 40.69
C LYS A 143 0.76 -3.49 39.84
N LEU A 144 1.46 -4.39 40.56
CA LEU A 144 2.08 -5.53 39.88
C LEU A 144 1.01 -6.49 39.36
N ASN A 145 1.24 -7.05 38.21
CA ASN A 145 0.39 -8.12 37.67
C ASN A 145 0.49 -9.39 38.52
N SER A 146 -0.63 -10.10 38.67
CA SER A 146 -0.71 -11.37 39.41
C SER A 146 -0.47 -12.58 38.49
N ALA A 147 -0.94 -12.51 37.21
CA ALA A 147 -0.70 -13.52 36.23
C ALA A 147 0.65 -13.29 35.53
N PRO A 148 1.36 -14.34 35.09
CA PRO A 148 2.56 -14.20 34.25
C PRO A 148 2.26 -13.45 32.96
N ALA A 149 3.20 -12.58 32.56
CA ALA A 149 3.09 -11.84 31.31
C ALA A 149 3.30 -12.77 30.09
N ASP A 150 2.55 -12.53 29.02
CA ASP A 150 2.80 -13.20 27.76
C ASP A 150 4.04 -12.60 27.03
N TYR A 151 4.56 -13.33 26.04
CA TYR A 151 5.75 -12.92 25.30
C TYR A 151 5.54 -11.58 24.56
N PRO A 152 4.43 -11.36 23.82
CA PRO A 152 4.17 -10.10 23.13
C PRO A 152 4.09 -8.89 24.07
N ALA A 153 3.32 -8.96 25.16
CA ALA A 153 3.16 -7.87 26.11
C ALA A 153 4.51 -7.46 26.74
N LEU A 154 5.27 -8.46 27.21
CA LEU A 154 6.60 -8.25 27.78
C LEU A 154 7.53 -7.52 26.81
N HIS A 155 7.63 -8.05 25.57
CA HIS A 155 8.61 -7.53 24.61
C HIS A 155 8.17 -6.20 23.97
N GLN A 156 6.90 -5.91 23.84
CA GLN A 156 6.41 -4.57 23.44
C GLN A 156 6.69 -3.51 24.50
N ALA A 157 6.54 -3.85 25.79
CA ALA A 157 6.92 -2.96 26.88
C ALA A 157 8.43 -2.65 26.85
N LEU A 158 9.29 -3.67 26.71
CA LEU A 158 10.75 -3.48 26.58
C LEU A 158 11.11 -2.68 25.33
N LEU A 159 10.48 -2.99 24.19
CA LEU A 159 10.71 -2.32 22.91
C LEU A 159 10.47 -0.80 23.00
N SER A 160 9.55 -0.34 23.87
CA SER A 160 9.27 1.08 24.06
C SER A 160 10.48 1.91 24.50
N GLY A 161 11.46 1.28 25.13
CA GLY A 161 12.74 1.90 25.49
C GLY A 161 13.88 1.57 24.53
N LEU A 162 13.67 0.71 23.53
CA LEU A 162 14.73 0.14 22.69
C LEU A 162 14.50 0.32 21.19
N LEU A 163 13.65 1.26 20.77
CA LEU A 163 13.30 1.47 19.36
C LEU A 163 14.53 1.76 18.47
N SER A 164 15.55 2.45 18.99
CA SER A 164 16.81 2.68 18.27
C SER A 164 17.71 1.44 18.18
N ASN A 165 17.42 0.41 18.95
CA ASN A 165 18.20 -0.83 19.01
C ASN A 165 17.52 -1.99 18.27
N VAL A 166 16.53 -1.68 17.43
CA VAL A 166 15.90 -2.65 16.51
C VAL A 166 16.82 -2.94 15.34
N CYS A 167 16.90 -4.22 14.95
CA CYS A 167 17.78 -4.65 13.87
C CYS A 167 17.09 -5.71 13.00
N LEU A 168 17.38 -5.65 11.70
CA LEU A 168 16.91 -6.57 10.67
C LEU A 168 18.08 -7.41 10.16
N ARG A 169 17.93 -8.75 10.17
CA ARG A 169 18.93 -9.66 9.61
C ARG A 169 19.06 -9.47 8.11
N GLN A 170 20.30 -9.34 7.67
CA GLN A 170 20.72 -9.41 6.28
C GLN A 170 21.32 -10.78 5.95
N GLU A 171 22.02 -10.86 4.85
CA GLU A 171 22.73 -12.07 4.49
C GLU A 171 23.84 -12.43 5.50
N GLN A 172 24.21 -13.72 5.59
CA GLN A 172 25.35 -14.26 6.33
C GLN A 172 25.43 -13.96 7.85
N SER A 173 24.33 -13.62 8.54
CA SER A 173 24.35 -13.36 10.00
C SER A 173 24.70 -11.93 10.40
N GLU A 174 24.84 -11.02 9.47
CA GLU A 174 24.92 -9.58 9.72
C GLU A 174 23.51 -9.01 9.91
N TYR A 175 23.40 -8.05 10.81
CA TYR A 175 22.16 -7.29 11.05
C TYR A 175 22.40 -5.83 10.68
N ILE A 176 21.37 -5.21 10.10
CA ILE A 176 21.31 -3.76 9.94
C ILE A 176 20.41 -3.21 11.05
N GLY A 177 20.96 -2.28 11.82
CA GLY A 177 20.26 -1.54 12.85
C GLY A 177 19.79 -0.15 12.35
N ALA A 178 19.24 0.60 13.29
CA ALA A 178 18.84 1.98 13.05
C ALA A 178 19.98 2.79 12.41
N ARG A 179 19.61 3.67 11.44
CA ARG A 179 20.55 4.55 10.72
C ARG A 179 21.66 3.83 9.94
N GLY A 180 21.43 2.56 9.55
CA GLY A 180 22.35 1.78 8.74
C GLY A 180 23.54 1.19 9.50
N SER A 181 23.52 1.15 10.84
CA SER A 181 24.56 0.50 11.63
C SER A 181 24.60 -1.01 11.34
N ARG A 182 25.81 -1.55 11.12
CA ARG A 182 26.02 -2.99 10.92
C ARG A 182 26.47 -3.65 12.19
N LEU A 183 25.85 -4.75 12.56
CA LEU A 183 26.15 -5.43 13.82
C LEU A 183 25.92 -6.93 13.75
N HIS A 184 26.42 -7.64 14.77
CA HIS A 184 26.24 -9.08 14.92
C HIS A 184 25.66 -9.38 16.30
N ILE A 185 24.96 -10.51 16.44
CA ILE A 185 24.55 -10.97 17.76
C ILE A 185 25.82 -11.42 18.51
N HIS A 186 25.98 -11.02 19.77
CA HIS A 186 27.10 -11.42 20.60
C HIS A 186 27.11 -12.92 20.81
N PRO A 187 28.28 -13.61 20.74
CA PRO A 187 28.38 -15.09 20.91
C PRO A 187 27.83 -15.61 22.23
N GLY A 188 27.78 -14.79 23.28
CA GLY A 188 27.20 -15.14 24.57
C GLY A 188 25.67 -15.10 24.63
N SER A 189 24.98 -14.57 23.60
CA SER A 189 23.53 -14.60 23.50
C SER A 189 23.04 -16.00 23.13
N PHE A 190 21.93 -16.43 23.71
CA PHE A 190 21.25 -17.66 23.30
C PHE A 190 20.69 -17.60 21.86
N LEU A 191 20.49 -16.39 21.31
CA LEU A 191 20.03 -16.18 19.94
C LEU A 191 21.15 -16.20 18.88
N PHE A 192 22.41 -16.36 19.30
CA PHE A 192 23.53 -16.38 18.37
C PHE A 192 23.43 -17.49 17.30
N LYS A 193 22.84 -18.64 17.65
CA LYS A 193 22.61 -19.76 16.71
C LYS A 193 21.29 -19.62 15.93
N PRO A 194 20.12 -19.31 16.59
CA PRO A 194 18.83 -19.19 15.89
C PRO A 194 18.77 -18.06 14.88
N LYS A 195 19.40 -16.90 15.16
CA LYS A 195 19.47 -15.73 14.28
C LYS A 195 18.11 -15.31 13.73
N PRO A 196 17.16 -14.89 14.56
CA PRO A 196 15.84 -14.45 14.10
C PRO A 196 15.93 -13.29 13.13
N LYS A 197 14.90 -13.11 12.29
CA LYS A 197 14.87 -12.07 11.26
C LYS A 197 14.88 -10.65 11.85
N TRP A 198 14.03 -10.42 12.85
CA TRP A 198 13.94 -9.15 13.55
C TRP A 198 14.36 -9.34 15.01
N ILE A 199 15.19 -8.44 15.49
CA ILE A 199 15.66 -8.45 16.86
C ILE A 199 15.61 -7.05 17.46
N MET A 200 15.47 -6.98 18.79
CA MET A 200 15.85 -5.83 19.60
C MET A 200 16.98 -6.23 20.55
N SER A 201 17.83 -5.27 20.94
CA SER A 201 18.92 -5.50 21.92
C SER A 201 18.90 -4.44 23.00
N ALA A 202 19.28 -4.84 24.23
CA ALA A 202 19.41 -3.88 25.33
C ALA A 202 20.56 -2.91 25.09
N GLU A 203 21.70 -3.42 24.57
CA GLU A 203 22.90 -2.62 24.31
C GLU A 203 23.60 -3.06 23.03
N GLN A 204 24.35 -2.12 22.47
CA GLN A 204 25.28 -2.34 21.36
C GLN A 204 26.68 -1.98 21.84
N VAL A 205 27.63 -2.93 21.72
CA VAL A 205 29.00 -2.80 22.20
C VAL A 205 29.95 -2.91 21.04
N GLU A 206 30.77 -1.88 20.84
CA GLU A 206 31.80 -1.87 19.83
C GLU A 206 33.09 -2.44 20.40
N THR A 207 33.64 -3.44 19.70
CA THR A 207 34.96 -4.00 19.94
C THR A 207 35.71 -4.09 18.61
N THR A 208 36.04 -5.29 18.10
CA THR A 208 36.47 -5.45 16.69
C THR A 208 35.33 -5.33 15.70
N LYS A 209 34.10 -5.56 16.16
CA LYS A 209 32.82 -5.37 15.46
C LYS A 209 31.82 -4.83 16.46
N VAL A 210 30.70 -4.32 15.97
CA VAL A 210 29.57 -3.96 16.82
C VAL A 210 28.74 -5.22 17.13
N TYR A 211 28.50 -5.45 18.41
CA TYR A 211 27.73 -6.59 18.89
C TYR A 211 26.46 -6.15 19.63
N ALA A 212 25.34 -6.79 19.31
CA ALA A 212 24.11 -6.71 20.08
C ALA A 212 24.18 -7.68 21.27
N ARG A 213 23.93 -7.16 22.46
CA ARG A 213 23.85 -7.94 23.71
C ARG A 213 22.47 -7.90 24.29
N THR A 214 22.08 -8.94 25.02
CA THR A 214 20.76 -9.15 25.59
C THR A 214 19.69 -8.93 24.53
N VAL A 215 19.53 -9.94 23.70
CA VAL A 215 18.77 -9.87 22.45
C VAL A 215 17.42 -10.59 22.59
N ALA A 216 16.38 -10.09 21.95
CA ALA A 216 15.12 -10.80 21.78
C ALA A 216 14.65 -10.77 20.33
N ALA A 217 13.97 -11.84 19.89
CA ALA A 217 13.21 -11.87 18.66
C ALA A 217 11.94 -11.03 18.81
N ILE A 218 11.64 -10.23 17.81
CA ILE A 218 10.44 -9.37 17.77
C ILE A 218 9.72 -9.50 16.43
N GLU A 219 8.46 -9.05 16.40
CA GLU A 219 7.67 -8.98 15.19
C GLU A 219 7.61 -7.54 14.66
N PRO A 220 7.62 -7.33 13.33
CA PRO A 220 7.61 -5.99 12.74
C PRO A 220 6.37 -5.18 13.12
N GLU A 221 5.22 -5.81 13.35
CA GLU A 221 3.97 -5.17 13.77
C GLU A 221 4.10 -4.49 15.14
N TRP A 222 4.93 -5.04 16.03
CA TRP A 222 5.19 -4.42 17.32
C TRP A 222 5.98 -3.11 17.19
N ILE A 223 6.87 -3.04 16.20
CA ILE A 223 7.65 -1.84 15.90
C ILE A 223 6.69 -0.73 15.43
N GLU A 224 5.74 -1.04 14.54
CA GLU A 224 4.73 -0.09 14.07
C GLU A 224 3.85 0.42 15.23
N ARG A 225 3.40 -0.49 16.09
CA ARG A 225 2.53 -0.15 17.24
C ARG A 225 3.25 0.74 18.26
N VAL A 226 4.41 0.29 18.72
CA VAL A 226 5.16 0.95 19.81
C VAL A 226 5.85 2.22 19.33
N GLY A 227 6.35 2.19 18.08
CA GLY A 227 7.10 3.27 17.46
C GLY A 227 6.27 4.19 16.55
N SER A 228 4.94 4.18 16.66
CA SER A 228 4.04 4.92 15.75
C SER A 228 4.39 6.41 15.59
N HIS A 229 4.93 7.06 16.62
CA HIS A 229 5.39 8.45 16.62
C HIS A 229 6.71 8.68 15.86
N LEU A 230 7.44 7.62 15.48
CA LEU A 230 8.73 7.66 14.79
C LEU A 230 8.68 7.04 13.40
N VAL A 231 7.67 6.21 13.14
CA VAL A 231 7.50 5.49 11.89
C VAL A 231 7.12 6.47 10.79
N LYS A 232 7.86 6.42 9.70
CA LYS A 232 7.53 7.16 8.48
C LYS A 232 6.76 6.26 7.53
N GLN A 233 5.59 6.73 7.13
CA GLN A 233 4.76 6.07 6.12
C GLN A 233 4.95 6.77 4.78
N GLN A 234 5.12 5.99 3.73
CA GLN A 234 5.17 6.45 2.35
C GLN A 234 4.13 5.67 1.55
N HIS A 235 3.32 6.39 0.80
CA HIS A 235 2.31 5.82 -0.06
C HIS A 235 2.74 6.01 -1.51
N TYR A 236 2.64 4.95 -2.33
CA TYR A 236 3.07 4.97 -3.72
C TYR A 236 2.21 4.04 -4.58
N ASP A 237 2.16 4.32 -5.89
CA ASP A 237 1.44 3.53 -6.88
C ASP A 237 -0.07 3.39 -6.56
N PRO A 238 -0.80 4.52 -6.44
CA PRO A 238 -2.26 4.45 -6.36
C PRO A 238 -2.82 3.89 -7.67
N HIS A 239 -3.62 2.83 -7.57
CA HIS A 239 -4.17 2.13 -8.74
C HIS A 239 -5.59 1.63 -8.50
N TRP A 240 -6.36 1.55 -9.59
CA TRP A 240 -7.72 1.04 -9.56
C TRP A 240 -7.75 -0.48 -9.43
N GLU A 241 -8.55 -1.00 -8.54
CA GLU A 241 -8.84 -2.43 -8.38
C GLU A 241 -10.31 -2.73 -8.72
N LYS A 242 -10.57 -3.15 -9.95
CA LYS A 242 -11.92 -3.45 -10.47
C LYS A 242 -12.73 -4.37 -9.56
N LYS A 243 -12.16 -5.51 -9.14
CA LYS A 243 -12.86 -6.50 -8.29
C LYS A 243 -13.21 -5.95 -6.91
N ALA A 244 -12.35 -5.14 -6.33
CA ALA A 244 -12.57 -4.49 -5.04
C ALA A 244 -13.41 -3.21 -5.16
N ALA A 245 -13.60 -2.73 -6.38
CA ALA A 245 -14.28 -1.48 -6.72
C ALA A 245 -13.76 -0.29 -5.91
N ARG A 246 -12.44 -0.19 -5.78
CA ARG A 246 -11.77 0.88 -5.03
C ARG A 246 -10.38 1.17 -5.57
N VAL A 247 -9.85 2.30 -5.19
CA VAL A 247 -8.45 2.61 -5.41
C VAL A 247 -7.64 2.04 -4.25
N ALA A 248 -6.62 1.26 -4.56
CA ALA A 248 -5.63 0.76 -3.61
C ALA A 248 -4.32 1.54 -3.77
N VAL A 249 -3.54 1.59 -2.70
CA VAL A 249 -2.20 2.18 -2.69
C VAL A 249 -1.26 1.26 -1.91
N HIS A 250 0.00 1.21 -2.31
CA HIS A 250 1.02 0.52 -1.55
C HIS A 250 1.58 1.42 -0.47
N GLU A 251 1.58 0.92 0.77
CA GLU A 251 2.18 1.57 1.93
C GLU A 251 3.53 0.93 2.28
N ARG A 252 4.55 1.77 2.40
CA ARG A 252 5.86 1.41 2.95
C ARG A 252 6.04 2.08 4.29
N THR A 253 6.34 1.30 5.32
CA THR A 253 6.66 1.79 6.66
C THR A 253 8.14 1.65 6.97
N GLN A 254 8.74 2.69 7.56
CA GLN A 254 10.16 2.72 7.89
C GLN A 254 10.39 3.31 9.29
N LEU A 255 11.33 2.70 10.05
CA LEU A 255 11.85 3.24 11.30
C LEU A 255 13.37 3.46 11.14
N TYR A 256 13.85 4.70 11.28
CA TYR A 256 15.26 5.07 11.17
C TYR A 256 15.98 4.52 9.93
N GLY A 257 15.28 4.40 8.81
CA GLY A 257 15.81 3.84 7.56
C GLY A 257 15.62 2.33 7.41
N LEU A 258 15.22 1.61 8.45
CA LEU A 258 14.83 0.22 8.35
C LEU A 258 13.43 0.10 7.74
N THR A 259 13.28 -0.66 6.67
CA THR A 259 11.97 -0.95 6.09
C THR A 259 11.31 -2.06 6.92
N ILE A 260 10.28 -1.67 7.69
CA ILE A 260 9.50 -2.58 8.52
C ILE A 260 8.52 -3.35 7.63
N GLN A 261 7.80 -2.63 6.77
CA GLN A 261 6.82 -3.15 5.83
C GLN A 261 7.05 -2.53 4.45
N ALA A 262 7.13 -3.37 3.42
CA ALA A 262 7.54 -2.96 2.08
C ALA A 262 6.44 -3.11 1.02
N GLY A 263 5.26 -2.60 1.24
CA GLY A 263 4.21 -2.65 0.21
C GLY A 263 2.94 -3.36 0.68
N ARG A 264 2.45 -3.00 1.84
CA ARG A 264 1.11 -3.39 2.28
C ARG A 264 0.08 -2.63 1.44
N LYS A 265 -0.84 -3.34 0.81
CA LYS A 265 -1.96 -2.70 0.13
C LYS A 265 -2.98 -2.18 1.14
N ILE A 266 -3.31 -0.92 1.01
CA ILE A 266 -4.36 -0.27 1.81
C ILE A 266 -5.33 0.49 0.91
N PRO A 267 -6.58 0.72 1.36
CA PRO A 267 -7.53 1.58 0.67
C PRO A 267 -7.03 3.02 0.58
N TYR A 268 -6.93 3.57 -0.65
CA TYR A 268 -6.38 4.92 -0.86
C TYR A 268 -7.25 6.02 -0.27
N GLU A 269 -8.56 5.81 -0.15
CA GLU A 269 -9.47 6.76 0.49
C GLU A 269 -9.12 7.07 1.97
N ARG A 270 -8.33 6.22 2.63
CA ARG A 270 -7.80 6.47 3.99
C ARG A 270 -6.63 7.45 4.01
N VAL A 271 -5.96 7.62 2.89
CA VAL A 271 -4.78 8.46 2.72
C VAL A 271 -5.17 9.78 2.07
N ASN A 272 -5.88 9.70 0.95
CA ASN A 272 -6.34 10.84 0.17
C ASN A 272 -7.72 10.55 -0.44
N ALA A 273 -8.77 10.93 0.27
CA ALA A 273 -10.15 10.68 -0.15
C ALA A 273 -10.52 11.45 -1.43
N VAL A 274 -9.93 12.63 -1.66
CA VAL A 274 -10.21 13.47 -2.83
C VAL A 274 -9.69 12.79 -4.10
N GLU A 275 -8.43 12.40 -4.11
CA GLU A 275 -7.81 11.74 -5.25
C GLU A 275 -8.39 10.33 -5.49
N ALA A 276 -8.69 9.59 -4.41
CA ALA A 276 -9.37 8.29 -4.51
C ALA A 276 -10.76 8.42 -5.16
N ARG A 277 -11.52 9.47 -4.83
CA ARG A 277 -12.82 9.78 -5.45
C ARG A 277 -12.64 10.13 -6.93
N GLU A 278 -11.67 10.96 -7.27
CA GLU A 278 -11.38 11.31 -8.66
C GLU A 278 -11.07 10.07 -9.49
N MET A 279 -10.16 9.22 -9.01
CA MET A 279 -9.81 7.97 -9.67
C MET A 279 -11.00 7.00 -9.76
N PHE A 280 -11.82 6.91 -8.70
CA PHE A 280 -13.04 6.10 -8.73
C PHE A 280 -13.99 6.55 -9.83
N ILE A 281 -14.29 7.84 -9.92
CA ILE A 281 -15.19 8.38 -10.97
C ILE A 281 -14.63 8.10 -12.36
N ARG A 282 -13.32 8.35 -12.60
CA ARG A 282 -12.67 8.10 -13.89
C ARG A 282 -12.74 6.62 -14.29
N HIS A 283 -12.27 5.73 -13.43
CA HIS A 283 -12.20 4.31 -13.76
C HIS A 283 -13.56 3.63 -13.76
N ALA A 284 -14.34 3.80 -12.68
CA ALA A 284 -15.60 3.09 -12.53
C ALA A 284 -16.73 3.63 -13.41
N LEU A 285 -16.84 4.96 -13.56
CA LEU A 285 -18.03 5.58 -14.15
C LEU A 285 -17.77 6.17 -15.53
N VAL A 286 -16.61 6.77 -15.79
CA VAL A 286 -16.26 7.31 -17.11
C VAL A 286 -15.79 6.18 -18.03
N LEU A 287 -14.80 5.40 -17.60
CA LEU A 287 -14.29 4.26 -18.37
C LEU A 287 -15.17 3.00 -18.26
N MET A 288 -16.23 3.04 -17.44
CA MET A 288 -17.14 1.91 -17.19
C MET A 288 -16.42 0.61 -16.77
N ASP A 289 -15.21 0.72 -16.17
CA ASP A 289 -14.43 -0.41 -15.68
C ASP A 289 -14.87 -0.82 -14.26
N TYR A 290 -16.16 -1.19 -14.15
CA TYR A 290 -16.80 -1.49 -12.87
C TYR A 290 -17.80 -2.63 -13.01
N ASP A 291 -17.61 -3.70 -12.23
CA ASP A 291 -18.48 -4.87 -12.23
C ASP A 291 -19.75 -4.62 -11.39
N SER A 292 -20.62 -3.73 -11.84
CA SER A 292 -21.91 -3.49 -11.22
C SER A 292 -23.06 -3.94 -12.13
N LYS A 293 -24.13 -4.47 -11.50
CA LYS A 293 -25.37 -4.83 -12.20
C LYS A 293 -26.35 -3.64 -12.29
N ALA A 294 -25.88 -2.41 -12.06
CA ALA A 294 -26.72 -1.22 -12.10
C ALA A 294 -27.23 -0.96 -13.52
N PRO A 295 -28.53 -0.73 -13.71
CA PRO A 295 -29.13 -0.57 -15.05
C PRO A 295 -28.56 0.58 -15.87
N PHE A 296 -28.08 1.64 -15.22
CA PHE A 296 -27.51 2.80 -15.91
C PHE A 296 -26.22 2.47 -16.67
N ILE A 297 -25.41 1.52 -16.17
CA ILE A 297 -24.13 1.14 -16.82
C ILE A 297 -24.38 0.59 -18.22
N GLY A 298 -25.24 -0.44 -18.31
CA GLY A 298 -25.58 -1.01 -19.62
C GLY A 298 -26.24 -0.02 -20.56
N HIS A 299 -27.08 0.89 -20.02
CA HIS A 299 -27.67 1.97 -20.79
C HIS A 299 -26.60 2.93 -21.35
N ASN A 300 -25.69 3.40 -20.49
CA ASN A 300 -24.68 4.35 -20.87
C ASN A 300 -23.65 3.75 -21.84
N ILE A 301 -23.22 2.50 -21.62
CA ILE A 301 -22.32 1.79 -22.54
C ILE A 301 -22.95 1.75 -23.93
N LYS A 302 -24.19 1.27 -24.02
CA LYS A 302 -24.90 1.18 -25.32
C LYS A 302 -25.02 2.52 -26.02
N LEU A 303 -25.33 3.58 -25.25
CA LEU A 303 -25.47 4.93 -25.81
C LEU A 303 -24.14 5.49 -26.32
N LEU A 304 -23.04 5.27 -25.57
CA LEU A 304 -21.70 5.68 -25.98
C LEU A 304 -21.20 4.88 -27.21
N GLU A 305 -21.49 3.58 -27.29
CA GLU A 305 -21.20 2.75 -28.47
C GLU A 305 -21.98 3.23 -29.71
N GLU A 306 -23.28 3.56 -29.55
CA GLU A 306 -24.07 4.13 -30.64
C GLU A 306 -23.48 5.47 -31.14
N ALA A 307 -23.04 6.32 -30.21
CA ALA A 307 -22.45 7.62 -30.56
C ALA A 307 -21.06 7.46 -31.21
N ASP A 308 -20.22 6.55 -30.72
CA ASP A 308 -18.94 6.23 -31.35
C ASP A 308 -19.16 5.71 -32.77
N TYR A 309 -20.14 4.84 -32.97
CA TYR A 309 -20.49 4.33 -34.29
C TYR A 309 -20.87 5.45 -35.28
N ILE A 310 -21.64 6.47 -34.82
CA ILE A 310 -21.97 7.64 -35.61
C ILE A 310 -20.73 8.46 -35.95
N GLN A 311 -19.78 8.63 -35.02
CA GLN A 311 -18.50 9.28 -35.28
C GLN A 311 -17.69 8.57 -36.36
N GLN A 312 -17.59 7.23 -36.26
CA GLN A 312 -16.89 6.38 -37.24
C GLN A 312 -17.52 6.56 -38.64
N LYS A 313 -18.86 6.53 -38.74
CA LYS A 313 -19.59 6.76 -39.99
C LYS A 313 -19.31 8.15 -40.58
N GLY A 314 -19.44 9.20 -39.75
CA GLY A 314 -19.28 10.58 -40.19
C GLY A 314 -17.84 11.03 -40.39
N ARG A 315 -16.86 10.19 -40.06
CA ARG A 315 -15.41 10.51 -40.09
C ARG A 315 -15.08 11.79 -39.34
N ARG A 316 -15.69 11.98 -38.17
CA ARG A 316 -15.55 13.18 -37.33
C ARG A 316 -15.23 12.79 -35.90
N VAL A 317 -14.25 13.48 -35.28
CA VAL A 317 -13.83 13.28 -33.88
C VAL A 317 -14.46 14.28 -32.92
N ASP A 318 -15.25 15.23 -33.42
CA ASP A 318 -15.80 16.35 -32.64
C ASP A 318 -17.29 16.22 -32.31
N LEU A 319 -17.87 15.05 -32.53
CA LEU A 319 -19.31 14.82 -32.31
C LEU A 319 -19.64 14.39 -30.88
N MET A 320 -18.70 13.78 -30.17
CA MET A 320 -18.92 13.31 -28.81
C MET A 320 -18.27 14.22 -27.77
N VAL A 321 -18.84 14.20 -26.58
CA VAL A 321 -18.22 14.80 -25.38
C VAL A 321 -16.95 14.04 -25.01
N ASP A 322 -16.00 14.76 -24.45
CA ASP A 322 -14.74 14.19 -23.97
C ASP A 322 -14.88 13.55 -22.57
N GLU A 323 -13.83 12.87 -22.14
CA GLU A 323 -13.77 12.27 -20.80
C GLU A 323 -13.91 13.31 -19.69
N ALA A 324 -13.45 14.55 -19.90
CA ALA A 324 -13.55 15.61 -18.90
C ALA A 324 -15.00 16.02 -18.67
N TRP A 325 -15.80 16.06 -19.73
CA TRP A 325 -17.23 16.31 -19.61
C TRP A 325 -17.95 15.16 -18.88
N LEU A 326 -17.64 13.91 -19.25
CA LEU A 326 -18.21 12.72 -18.58
C LEU A 326 -17.83 12.70 -17.10
N TYR A 327 -16.58 13.01 -16.78
CA TYR A 327 -16.15 13.14 -15.39
C TYR A 327 -17.00 14.16 -14.64
N LYS A 328 -17.15 15.36 -15.20
CA LYS A 328 -17.95 16.42 -14.59
C LYS A 328 -19.41 16.03 -14.42
N PHE A 329 -20.00 15.33 -15.39
CA PHE A 329 -21.38 14.83 -15.31
C PHE A 329 -21.60 13.97 -14.06
N PHE A 330 -20.67 13.06 -13.76
CA PHE A 330 -20.75 12.22 -12.57
C PHE A 330 -20.34 13.00 -11.32
N ASP A 331 -19.31 13.81 -11.37
CA ASP A 331 -18.81 14.60 -10.24
C ASP A 331 -19.86 15.54 -9.66
N ASP A 332 -20.62 16.23 -10.51
CA ASP A 332 -21.70 17.14 -10.11
C ASP A 332 -22.89 16.42 -9.43
N ARG A 333 -23.04 15.11 -9.65
CA ARG A 333 -24.16 14.29 -9.13
C ARG A 333 -23.81 13.50 -7.89
N LEU A 334 -22.54 13.18 -7.70
CA LEU A 334 -22.07 12.33 -6.62
C LEU A 334 -21.64 13.17 -5.41
N PRO A 335 -22.13 12.88 -4.20
CA PRO A 335 -21.65 13.55 -3.00
C PRO A 335 -20.20 13.19 -2.68
N ALA A 336 -19.53 14.01 -1.88
CA ALA A 336 -18.12 13.89 -1.57
C ALA A 336 -17.74 12.57 -0.85
N GLU A 337 -18.69 11.95 -0.16
CA GLU A 337 -18.52 10.71 0.58
C GLU A 337 -18.43 9.47 -0.32
N VAL A 338 -18.77 9.60 -1.59
CA VAL A 338 -18.70 8.50 -2.56
C VAL A 338 -17.29 8.41 -3.13
N VAL A 339 -16.49 7.55 -2.53
CA VAL A 339 -15.06 7.39 -2.84
C VAL A 339 -14.68 5.99 -3.36
N ASN A 340 -15.62 5.04 -3.33
CA ASN A 340 -15.44 3.65 -3.77
C ASN A 340 -16.78 2.99 -4.14
N GLY A 341 -16.74 1.77 -4.69
CA GLY A 341 -17.93 1.05 -5.11
C GLY A 341 -18.94 0.77 -4.01
N VAL A 342 -18.49 0.54 -2.77
CA VAL A 342 -19.39 0.28 -1.63
C VAL A 342 -20.21 1.53 -1.30
N SER A 343 -19.53 2.68 -1.10
CA SER A 343 -20.20 3.95 -0.83
C SER A 343 -21.08 4.38 -2.00
N PHE A 344 -20.64 4.13 -3.23
CA PHE A 344 -21.40 4.39 -4.44
C PHE A 344 -22.71 3.59 -4.49
N GLU A 345 -22.66 2.27 -4.27
CA GLU A 345 -23.84 1.42 -4.34
C GLU A 345 -24.88 1.76 -3.26
N VAL A 346 -24.42 2.13 -2.06
CA VAL A 346 -25.33 2.60 -0.99
C VAL A 346 -26.03 3.89 -1.38
N TRP A 347 -25.26 4.88 -1.87
CA TRP A 347 -25.82 6.14 -2.33
C TRP A 347 -26.73 5.97 -3.54
N ARG A 348 -26.27 5.23 -4.57
CA ARG A 348 -26.98 5.00 -5.83
C ARG A 348 -28.39 4.48 -5.61
N LYS A 349 -28.54 3.39 -4.81
CA LYS A 349 -29.85 2.78 -4.53
C LYS A 349 -30.83 3.80 -3.97
N LYS A 350 -30.38 4.70 -3.10
CA LYS A 350 -31.18 5.78 -2.54
C LYS A 350 -31.49 6.87 -3.57
N ALA A 351 -30.53 7.27 -4.36
CA ALA A 351 -30.68 8.28 -5.39
C ALA A 351 -31.60 7.84 -6.53
N GLU A 352 -31.42 6.61 -7.04
CA GLU A 352 -32.27 6.03 -8.09
C GLU A 352 -33.72 5.79 -7.63
N SER A 353 -33.97 5.55 -6.34
CA SER A 353 -35.36 5.47 -5.82
C SER A 353 -36.10 6.80 -5.92
N GLN A 354 -35.40 7.93 -5.90
CA GLN A 354 -35.96 9.27 -6.06
C GLN A 354 -35.95 9.72 -7.53
N ASN A 355 -34.89 9.41 -8.26
CA ASN A 355 -34.74 9.70 -9.68
C ASN A 355 -34.06 8.54 -10.42
N PRO A 356 -34.83 7.64 -11.06
CA PRO A 356 -34.29 6.47 -11.77
C PRO A 356 -33.32 6.79 -12.93
N ASN A 357 -33.29 8.03 -13.38
CA ASN A 357 -32.46 8.46 -14.52
C ASN A 357 -31.24 9.31 -14.09
N ILE A 358 -30.98 9.48 -12.79
CA ILE A 358 -29.96 10.41 -12.28
C ILE A 358 -28.54 10.14 -12.83
N LEU A 359 -28.21 8.88 -13.15
CA LEU A 359 -26.91 8.46 -13.68
C LEU A 359 -26.97 8.08 -15.16
N LYS A 360 -28.14 8.15 -15.81
CA LYS A 360 -28.29 7.81 -17.23
C LYS A 360 -27.93 9.01 -18.09
N LEU A 361 -27.06 8.78 -19.05
CA LEU A 361 -26.78 9.72 -20.11
C LEU A 361 -27.96 9.79 -21.09
N THR A 362 -28.18 10.95 -21.68
CA THR A 362 -29.09 11.13 -22.79
C THR A 362 -28.31 11.41 -24.08
N ARG A 363 -28.97 11.34 -25.24
CA ARG A 363 -28.31 11.69 -26.52
C ARG A 363 -27.83 13.14 -26.52
N ASP A 364 -28.62 14.05 -25.95
CA ASP A 364 -28.27 15.47 -25.86
C ASP A 364 -27.06 15.71 -24.94
N ASP A 365 -26.83 14.83 -23.95
CA ASP A 365 -25.69 14.91 -23.06
C ASP A 365 -24.37 14.54 -23.75
N ILE A 366 -24.39 13.64 -24.73
CA ILE A 366 -23.17 13.08 -25.34
C ILE A 366 -22.84 13.65 -26.71
N THR A 367 -23.77 14.32 -27.38
CA THR A 367 -23.57 14.92 -28.70
C THR A 367 -23.36 16.44 -28.59
N VAL A 368 -22.16 16.89 -28.99
CA VAL A 368 -21.84 18.33 -29.00
C VAL A 368 -22.51 19.06 -30.16
N LYS A 369 -22.73 18.34 -31.29
CA LYS A 369 -23.45 18.85 -32.48
C LYS A 369 -24.25 17.73 -33.12
N VAL A 370 -25.52 17.88 -33.27
CA VAL A 370 -26.32 17.02 -34.15
C VAL A 370 -25.95 17.38 -35.57
N ASP A 371 -25.30 16.50 -36.28
CA ASP A 371 -25.00 16.66 -37.70
C ASP A 371 -25.99 15.79 -38.50
N ASP A 372 -27.02 16.43 -39.05
CA ASP A 372 -28.02 15.78 -39.92
C ASP A 372 -27.40 15.18 -41.19
N SER A 373 -26.12 15.41 -41.47
CA SER A 373 -25.42 14.89 -42.63
C SER A 373 -25.04 13.41 -42.51
N VAL A 374 -24.99 12.85 -41.27
CA VAL A 374 -24.68 11.40 -41.01
C VAL A 374 -26.02 10.66 -40.89
N ASP A 375 -26.75 10.59 -42.01
CA ASP A 375 -27.98 9.80 -42.14
C ASP A 375 -27.75 8.47 -42.85
N ASP A 376 -28.72 7.57 -42.76
CA ASP A 376 -28.64 6.24 -43.41
C ASP A 376 -28.65 6.32 -44.95
N ARG A 377 -28.93 7.49 -45.55
CA ARG A 377 -28.85 7.70 -46.99
C ARG A 377 -27.41 7.93 -47.41
N ASN A 378 -26.68 8.73 -46.63
CA ASN A 378 -25.28 9.02 -46.91
C ASN A 378 -24.35 7.91 -46.39
N PHE A 379 -24.68 7.28 -45.27
CA PHE A 379 -23.85 6.22 -44.62
C PHE A 379 -24.74 5.02 -44.23
N PRO A 380 -25.18 4.20 -45.23
CA PRO A 380 -26.03 3.03 -44.97
C PRO A 380 -25.27 1.93 -44.24
N ASP A 381 -26.01 1.14 -43.42
CA ASP A 381 -25.43 -0.02 -42.73
C ASP A 381 -25.22 -1.24 -43.69
N HIS A 382 -25.77 -1.18 -44.89
CA HIS A 382 -25.70 -2.24 -45.87
C HIS A 382 -25.59 -1.63 -47.28
N CYS A 383 -24.86 -2.30 -48.16
CA CYS A 383 -24.92 -2.04 -49.59
C CYS A 383 -25.60 -3.18 -50.34
N ILE A 384 -26.15 -2.88 -51.51
CA ILE A 384 -26.71 -3.89 -52.43
C ILE A 384 -25.78 -3.97 -53.62
N ILE A 385 -25.09 -5.11 -53.75
CA ILE A 385 -24.16 -5.39 -54.84
C ILE A 385 -24.64 -6.66 -55.54
N GLU A 386 -24.91 -6.57 -56.87
CA GLU A 386 -25.40 -7.68 -57.66
C GLU A 386 -26.64 -8.39 -57.09
N GLY A 387 -27.53 -7.60 -56.43
CA GLY A 387 -28.72 -8.11 -55.77
C GLY A 387 -28.50 -8.70 -54.35
N LEU A 388 -27.26 -8.76 -53.89
CA LEU A 388 -26.91 -9.26 -52.58
C LEU A 388 -26.85 -8.09 -51.57
N ARG A 389 -27.50 -8.25 -50.40
CA ARG A 389 -27.42 -7.28 -49.30
C ARG A 389 -26.23 -7.63 -48.42
N LEU A 390 -25.18 -6.82 -48.47
CA LEU A 390 -23.92 -7.00 -47.73
C LEU A 390 -23.78 -5.96 -46.62
N PRO A 391 -23.40 -6.35 -45.38
CA PRO A 391 -23.17 -5.42 -44.26
C PRO A 391 -21.95 -4.53 -44.54
N LEU A 392 -22.03 -3.29 -44.11
CA LEU A 392 -20.95 -2.30 -44.12
C LEU A 392 -20.42 -2.06 -42.72
N GLN A 393 -19.12 -1.93 -42.60
CA GLN A 393 -18.43 -1.54 -41.38
C GLN A 393 -17.64 -0.27 -41.64
N TYR A 394 -17.84 0.73 -40.81
CA TYR A 394 -17.16 2.01 -40.86
C TYR A 394 -16.05 2.06 -39.85
N ARG A 395 -14.86 2.55 -40.26
CA ARG A 395 -13.73 2.80 -39.37
C ARG A 395 -13.08 4.14 -39.73
N PHE A 396 -12.91 4.98 -38.72
CA PHE A 396 -12.19 6.23 -38.87
C PHE A 396 -10.89 6.21 -38.06
N GLN A 397 -9.82 5.83 -38.74
CA GLN A 397 -8.49 5.78 -38.12
C GLN A 397 -7.45 6.14 -39.18
N PRO A 398 -7.25 7.46 -39.45
CA PRO A 398 -6.35 7.92 -40.49
C PRO A 398 -4.96 7.28 -40.40
N GLY A 399 -4.51 6.70 -41.52
CA GLY A 399 -3.22 6.02 -41.61
C GLY A 399 -3.23 4.52 -41.27
N HIS A 400 -4.35 3.96 -40.85
CA HIS A 400 -4.55 2.53 -40.67
C HIS A 400 -5.02 1.91 -42.00
N GLU A 401 -4.63 0.66 -42.29
CA GLU A 401 -5.01 -0.04 -43.55
C GLU A 401 -6.53 -0.26 -43.67
N ASP A 402 -7.25 -0.40 -42.56
CA ASP A 402 -8.70 -0.56 -42.55
C ASP A 402 -9.45 0.79 -42.41
N ASP A 403 -8.77 1.95 -42.58
CA ASP A 403 -9.45 3.26 -42.51
C ASP A 403 -10.41 3.41 -43.69
N GLY A 404 -11.67 3.67 -43.41
CA GLY A 404 -12.70 3.87 -44.42
C GLY A 404 -13.96 3.03 -44.18
N VAL A 405 -14.51 2.50 -45.28
CA VAL A 405 -15.65 1.58 -45.26
C VAL A 405 -15.23 0.20 -45.75
N SER A 406 -15.56 -0.82 -45.00
CA SER A 406 -15.33 -2.23 -45.33
C SER A 406 -16.65 -2.93 -45.62
N VAL A 407 -16.68 -3.74 -46.65
CA VAL A 407 -17.84 -4.60 -46.97
C VAL A 407 -17.57 -5.99 -46.38
N LEU A 408 -18.46 -6.51 -45.59
CA LEU A 408 -18.37 -7.85 -45.03
C LEU A 408 -18.97 -8.87 -45.99
N ILE A 409 -18.11 -9.66 -46.66
CA ILE A 409 -18.51 -10.63 -47.65
C ILE A 409 -18.41 -12.04 -47.08
N PRO A 410 -19.53 -12.82 -47.04
CA PRO A 410 -19.46 -14.24 -46.70
C PRO A 410 -18.52 -14.98 -47.65
N LEU A 411 -17.66 -15.86 -47.12
CA LEU A 411 -16.63 -16.55 -47.90
C LEU A 411 -17.19 -17.30 -49.12
N GLN A 412 -18.41 -17.82 -49.03
CA GLN A 412 -19.10 -18.54 -50.11
C GLN A 412 -19.43 -17.64 -51.30
N LEU A 413 -19.57 -16.32 -51.07
CA LEU A 413 -19.94 -15.36 -52.10
C LEU A 413 -18.72 -14.63 -52.72
N LEU A 414 -17.53 -14.81 -52.15
CA LEU A 414 -16.35 -14.04 -52.53
C LEU A 414 -15.98 -14.20 -54.04
N ASN A 415 -16.15 -15.41 -54.58
CA ASN A 415 -15.83 -15.70 -55.98
C ASN A 415 -16.95 -15.33 -56.98
N THR A 416 -18.10 -14.88 -56.47
CA THR A 416 -19.26 -14.51 -57.32
C THR A 416 -19.39 -13.01 -57.53
N LEU A 417 -18.60 -12.21 -56.82
CA LEU A 417 -18.67 -10.75 -56.84
C LEU A 417 -17.51 -10.18 -57.68
N GLU A 418 -17.82 -9.20 -58.54
CA GLU A 418 -16.82 -8.52 -59.37
C GLU A 418 -16.19 -7.35 -58.61
N ASP A 419 -14.86 -7.19 -58.75
CA ASP A 419 -14.07 -6.11 -58.14
C ASP A 419 -14.58 -4.72 -58.52
N GLN A 420 -15.14 -4.56 -59.70
CA GLN A 420 -15.67 -3.28 -60.17
C GLN A 420 -16.86 -2.77 -59.35
N SER A 421 -17.67 -3.67 -58.79
CA SER A 421 -18.86 -3.35 -58.01
C SER A 421 -18.56 -2.64 -56.71
N PHE A 422 -17.30 -2.72 -56.21
CA PHE A 422 -16.86 -2.07 -54.96
C PHE A 422 -16.17 -0.70 -55.19
N ARG A 423 -16.04 -0.24 -56.41
CA ARG A 423 -15.36 1.02 -56.73
C ARG A 423 -16.09 2.26 -56.27
N TRP A 424 -17.41 2.17 -56.20
CA TRP A 424 -18.27 3.23 -55.68
C TRP A 424 -18.39 3.07 -54.15
N LEU A 425 -17.78 3.97 -53.41
CA LEU A 425 -17.93 4.03 -51.96
C LEU A 425 -19.39 4.38 -51.60
N VAL A 426 -19.65 4.47 -50.29
CA VAL A 426 -20.93 4.99 -49.82
C VAL A 426 -21.11 6.46 -50.22
N PRO A 427 -22.37 6.96 -50.43
CA PRO A 427 -22.62 8.32 -50.91
C PRO A 427 -21.91 9.40 -50.08
N GLY A 428 -21.92 9.30 -48.73
CA GLY A 428 -21.27 10.26 -47.83
C GLY A 428 -19.75 10.39 -47.98
N MET A 429 -19.05 9.38 -48.56
CA MET A 429 -17.59 9.40 -48.77
C MET A 429 -17.21 9.76 -50.21
N LEU A 430 -18.19 9.81 -51.11
CA LEU A 430 -17.90 10.01 -52.51
C LEU A 430 -17.32 11.40 -52.82
N ARG A 431 -17.78 12.42 -52.11
CA ARG A 431 -17.29 13.79 -52.27
C ARG A 431 -15.83 13.92 -51.98
N ASP A 432 -15.39 13.33 -50.89
CA ASP A 432 -13.97 13.34 -50.47
C ASP A 432 -13.10 12.53 -51.45
N LYS A 433 -13.61 11.41 -51.93
CA LYS A 433 -12.94 10.61 -53.00
C LYS A 433 -12.74 11.42 -54.25
N VAL A 434 -13.78 12.09 -54.75
CA VAL A 434 -13.70 12.94 -55.98
C VAL A 434 -12.70 14.07 -55.77
N ILE A 435 -12.74 14.74 -54.61
CA ILE A 435 -11.76 15.79 -54.24
C ILE A 435 -10.33 15.25 -54.24
N ALA A 436 -10.12 14.07 -53.64
CA ALA A 436 -8.80 13.42 -53.59
C ALA A 436 -8.29 13.05 -55.00
N LEU A 437 -9.16 12.49 -55.86
CA LEU A 437 -8.85 12.16 -57.22
C LEU A 437 -8.48 13.40 -58.04
N LEU A 438 -9.26 14.49 -57.92
CA LEU A 438 -8.96 15.77 -58.60
C LEU A 438 -7.62 16.37 -58.14
N LYS A 439 -7.32 16.29 -56.83
CA LYS A 439 -6.03 16.73 -56.28
C LYS A 439 -4.85 15.87 -56.72
N ALA A 440 -5.06 14.60 -57.00
CA ALA A 440 -4.03 13.66 -57.46
C ALA A 440 -3.70 13.83 -58.97
N LEU A 441 -4.50 14.58 -59.72
CA LEU A 441 -4.20 14.85 -61.15
C LEU A 441 -2.87 15.58 -61.32
N PRO A 442 -2.15 15.31 -62.43
CA PRO A 442 -0.97 16.07 -62.84
C PRO A 442 -1.26 17.58 -62.83
N LYS A 443 -0.27 18.40 -62.47
CA LYS A 443 -0.41 19.87 -62.28
C LYS A 443 -1.05 20.53 -63.50
N THR A 444 -0.72 20.10 -64.72
CA THR A 444 -1.23 20.60 -65.97
C THR A 444 -2.74 20.44 -66.14
N LEU A 445 -3.31 19.38 -65.59
CA LEU A 445 -4.77 19.14 -65.61
C LEU A 445 -5.45 19.75 -64.38
N ARG A 446 -4.83 19.66 -63.20
CA ARG A 446 -5.40 20.13 -61.94
C ARG A 446 -5.69 21.61 -61.90
N ILE A 447 -4.92 22.43 -62.62
CA ILE A 447 -5.16 23.90 -62.68
C ILE A 447 -6.52 24.26 -63.22
N HIS A 448 -7.15 23.39 -64.02
CA HIS A 448 -8.46 23.60 -64.59
C HIS A 448 -9.63 23.32 -63.63
N PHE A 449 -9.33 22.73 -62.45
CA PHE A 449 -10.30 22.32 -61.46
C PHE A 449 -10.10 23.10 -60.14
N VAL A 450 -9.94 24.41 -60.23
CA VAL A 450 -9.76 25.28 -59.06
C VAL A 450 -10.92 26.24 -58.95
N PRO A 451 -11.61 26.31 -57.80
CA PRO A 451 -11.44 25.53 -56.55
C PRO A 451 -11.93 24.10 -56.68
N VAL A 452 -11.13 23.14 -56.19
CA VAL A 452 -11.41 21.71 -56.36
C VAL A 452 -12.73 21.26 -55.75
N PRO A 453 -13.16 21.75 -54.53
CA PRO A 453 -14.46 21.40 -53.97
C PRO A 453 -15.64 21.74 -54.88
N ASP A 454 -15.64 22.90 -55.49
CA ASP A 454 -16.75 23.39 -56.33
C ASP A 454 -16.89 22.51 -57.61
N TYR A 455 -15.78 22.04 -58.16
CA TYR A 455 -15.79 21.09 -59.25
C TYR A 455 -16.27 19.71 -58.83
N ALA A 456 -15.89 19.24 -57.65
CA ALA A 456 -16.40 17.98 -57.12
C ALA A 456 -17.92 18.01 -56.99
N ASP A 457 -18.50 19.11 -56.47
CA ASP A 457 -19.95 19.28 -56.27
C ASP A 457 -20.70 19.35 -57.63
N ARG A 458 -20.02 19.75 -58.73
CA ARG A 458 -20.58 19.73 -60.10
C ARG A 458 -20.47 18.36 -60.74
N ILE A 459 -19.42 17.59 -60.44
CA ILE A 459 -19.16 16.29 -61.05
C ILE A 459 -20.05 15.21 -60.45
N ILE A 460 -20.24 15.20 -59.13
CA ILE A 460 -21.00 14.16 -58.44
C ILE A 460 -22.41 13.92 -59.00
N PRO A 461 -23.21 14.93 -59.30
CA PRO A 461 -24.53 14.72 -59.90
C PRO A 461 -24.52 14.15 -61.33
N MET A 462 -23.34 14.21 -61.99
CA MET A 462 -23.15 13.70 -63.36
C MET A 462 -22.67 12.25 -63.40
N LEU A 463 -22.32 11.67 -62.21
CA LEU A 463 -21.88 10.32 -62.10
C LEU A 463 -23.07 9.36 -62.16
N ASP A 464 -22.97 8.34 -63.02
CA ASP A 464 -23.98 7.29 -63.11
C ASP A 464 -23.61 6.13 -62.18
N PHE A 465 -24.24 6.08 -61.02
CA PHE A 465 -24.00 5.04 -60.02
C PHE A 465 -24.45 3.62 -60.43
N GLY A 466 -25.14 3.46 -61.55
CA GLY A 466 -25.67 2.19 -62.04
C GLY A 466 -24.82 1.48 -63.12
N ARG A 467 -23.76 2.17 -63.64
CA ARG A 467 -22.87 1.62 -64.66
C ARG A 467 -21.45 1.65 -64.17
N GLY A 468 -20.94 0.49 -63.79
CA GLY A 468 -19.60 0.32 -63.22
C GLY A 468 -18.47 0.73 -64.14
#